data_868cf90f3b26d9dd317eefb142165fd2
#
_entry.id   868cf90f3b26d9dd317eefb142165fd2
#
_cell.length_a   1.000
_cell.length_b   1.000
_cell.length_c   1.000
_cell.angle_alpha   90.00
_cell.angle_beta   90.00
_cell.angle_gamma   90.00
#
_symmetry.space_group_name_H-M   'P 1'
#
loop_
_entity.id
_entity.type
_entity.pdbx_description
1 polymer ?
#
loop_
_entity_poly.entity_id
_entity_poly.type
_entity_poly.pdbx_seq_one_letter_code
_entity_poly.pdbx_strand_id
1 'polypeptide(L)'
;ACAHAIILAGGISVFCDVDVNTQNVTADTIAPHISSKTRAIMVVHYAGKPVRMEPVLSFGQPVIEDAAQAVDSKLGNKYCGSIGTIGVYSFDPVKNITTGEGGGITTRDSELMTRARQLRYCGIGSAGFEAAAMKERWWEYDIVDVFPKLLPNDIAASIGLAQLRKIDKFQTIRKKIWNIYQAQLADFDW
;
A
#
# COMPACT_ATOMS: atom_id res chain seq x y z
N ALA A 1 11.92 -1.86 0.16
CA ALA A 1 11.21 -0.66 -0.33
C ALA A 1 10.81 0.26 0.82
N CYS A 2 10.17 -0.25 1.90
CA CYS A 2 9.65 0.56 3.02
C CYS A 2 10.69 1.49 3.65
N ALA A 3 11.86 0.96 4.06
CA ALA A 3 12.91 1.79 4.65
C ALA A 3 13.43 2.87 3.70
N HIS A 4 13.56 2.56 2.41
CA HIS A 4 13.96 3.54 1.39
C HIS A 4 12.93 4.68 1.29
N ALA A 5 11.64 4.38 1.30
CA ALA A 5 10.59 5.40 1.26
C ALA A 5 10.63 6.32 2.48
N ILE A 6 10.88 5.76 3.66
CA ILE A 6 11.03 6.54 4.91
C ILE A 6 12.25 7.49 4.81
N ILE A 7 13.39 6.97 4.36
CA ILE A 7 14.63 7.76 4.23
C ILE A 7 14.47 8.87 3.17
N LEU A 8 13.84 8.54 2.03
CA LEU A 8 13.57 9.53 0.98
C LEU A 8 12.61 10.63 1.44
N ALA A 9 11.72 10.33 2.39
CA ALA A 9 10.86 11.31 3.03
C ALA A 9 11.55 12.11 4.15
N GLY A 10 12.86 11.93 4.36
CA GLY A 10 13.63 12.60 5.42
C GLY A 10 13.44 11.99 6.82
N GLY A 11 12.78 10.82 6.90
CA GLY A 11 12.56 10.12 8.15
C GLY A 11 13.73 9.20 8.54
N ILE A 12 13.73 8.78 9.78
CA ILE A 12 14.66 7.77 10.31
C ILE A 12 13.90 6.47 10.49
N SER A 13 14.34 5.42 9.79
CA SER A 13 13.76 4.09 9.93
C SER A 13 14.19 3.46 11.25
N VAL A 14 13.22 3.08 12.07
CA VAL A 14 13.43 2.25 13.26
C VAL A 14 12.80 0.89 12.98
N PHE A 15 13.62 -0.15 12.96
CA PHE A 15 13.16 -1.51 12.72
C PHE A 15 12.71 -2.13 14.03
N CYS A 16 11.66 -2.93 13.97
CA CYS A 16 11.26 -3.84 15.04
C CYS A 16 11.26 -5.27 14.50
N ASP A 17 11.32 -6.21 15.42
CA ASP A 17 11.30 -7.63 15.07
C ASP A 17 9.90 -8.08 14.65
N VAL A 18 9.80 -9.30 14.16
CA VAL A 18 8.55 -9.94 13.73
C VAL A 18 8.24 -11.13 14.62
N ASP A 19 6.99 -11.49 14.69
CA ASP A 19 6.55 -12.75 15.30
C ASP A 19 6.99 -13.93 14.42
N VAL A 20 7.61 -14.93 15.04
CA VAL A 20 8.20 -16.08 14.35
C VAL A 20 7.19 -16.90 13.55
N ASN A 21 5.94 -16.99 14.02
CA ASN A 21 4.91 -17.81 13.38
C ASN A 21 4.20 -17.09 12.24
N THR A 22 4.10 -15.78 12.33
CA THR A 22 3.38 -14.97 11.33
C THR A 22 4.31 -14.25 10.38
N GLN A 23 5.57 -14.06 10.78
CA GLN A 23 6.57 -13.23 10.09
C GLN A 23 6.11 -11.78 9.86
N ASN A 24 5.11 -11.37 10.62
CA ASN A 24 4.59 -10.01 10.64
C ASN A 24 4.93 -9.33 11.95
N VAL A 25 5.00 -8.01 11.92
CA VAL A 25 5.07 -7.20 13.15
C VAL A 25 3.80 -7.38 13.97
N THR A 26 3.93 -7.26 15.29
CA THR A 26 2.82 -7.26 16.24
C THR A 26 2.87 -5.99 17.10
N ALA A 27 1.81 -5.71 17.84
CA ALA A 27 1.86 -4.61 18.80
C ALA A 27 2.98 -4.78 19.82
N ASP A 28 3.24 -6.01 20.27
CA ASP A 28 4.29 -6.29 21.25
C ASP A 28 5.69 -6.03 20.69
N THR A 29 5.94 -6.38 19.42
CA THR A 29 7.23 -6.10 18.76
C THR A 29 7.41 -4.61 18.43
N ILE A 30 6.32 -3.87 18.23
CA ILE A 30 6.33 -2.44 17.94
C ILE A 30 6.49 -1.60 19.22
N ALA A 31 5.81 -1.97 20.33
CA ALA A 31 5.71 -1.18 21.54
C ALA A 31 7.06 -0.65 22.08
N PRO A 32 8.16 -1.46 22.14
CA PRO A 32 9.45 -0.99 22.65
C PRO A 32 10.07 0.17 21.83
N HIS A 33 9.61 0.36 20.60
CA HIS A 33 10.14 1.34 19.66
C HIS A 33 9.29 2.61 19.53
N ILE A 34 8.15 2.67 20.22
CA ILE A 34 7.30 3.86 20.26
C ILE A 34 7.89 4.92 21.19
N SER A 35 7.98 6.14 20.71
CA SER A 35 8.45 7.28 21.49
C SER A 35 7.77 8.57 21.03
N SER A 36 8.06 9.70 21.72
CA SER A 36 7.59 11.03 21.31
C SER A 36 8.12 11.46 19.92
N LYS A 37 9.15 10.78 19.40
CA LYS A 37 9.70 11.02 18.07
C LYS A 37 9.04 10.17 16.98
N THR A 38 8.23 9.17 17.34
CA THR A 38 7.52 8.31 16.38
C THR A 38 6.48 9.14 15.64
N ARG A 39 6.61 9.23 14.32
CA ARG A 39 5.72 10.01 13.44
C ARG A 39 4.69 9.17 12.74
N ALA A 40 5.02 7.92 12.44
CA ALA A 40 4.12 6.95 11.84
C ALA A 40 4.64 5.53 12.12
N ILE A 41 3.74 4.57 11.99
CA ILE A 41 4.06 3.14 12.01
C ILE A 41 3.82 2.61 10.60
N MET A 42 4.79 1.89 10.05
CA MET A 42 4.63 1.20 8.76
C MET A 42 4.58 -0.31 9.01
N VAL A 43 3.50 -0.93 8.59
CA VAL A 43 3.31 -2.38 8.67
C VAL A 43 3.33 -2.98 7.28
N VAL A 44 3.89 -4.18 7.13
CA VAL A 44 3.86 -4.94 5.88
C VAL A 44 2.95 -6.15 6.10
N HIS A 45 1.97 -6.33 5.22
CA HIS A 45 1.17 -7.57 5.19
C HIS A 45 1.96 -8.63 4.41
N TYR A 46 2.97 -9.21 5.09
CA TYR A 46 3.96 -10.08 4.47
C TYR A 46 3.32 -11.33 3.87
N ALA A 47 3.71 -11.68 2.66
CA ALA A 47 3.17 -12.80 1.88
C ALA A 47 1.63 -12.78 1.75
N GLY A 48 1.00 -11.61 1.90
CA GLY A 48 -0.45 -11.44 1.87
C GLY A 48 -1.14 -11.81 3.18
N LYS A 49 -0.41 -12.18 4.23
CA LYS A 49 -0.97 -12.46 5.56
C LYS A 49 -1.26 -11.14 6.28
N PRO A 50 -2.51 -10.89 6.71
CA PRO A 50 -2.84 -9.62 7.37
C PRO A 50 -2.15 -9.47 8.73
N VAL A 51 -1.59 -8.29 9.00
CA VAL A 51 -1.21 -7.86 10.35
C VAL A 51 -2.47 -7.66 11.18
N ARG A 52 -2.44 -8.01 12.46
CA ARG A 52 -3.51 -7.68 13.42
C ARG A 52 -3.50 -6.18 13.71
N MET A 53 -4.31 -5.43 12.94
CA MET A 53 -4.25 -3.96 12.90
C MET A 53 -4.78 -3.29 14.17
N GLU A 54 -5.81 -3.83 14.81
CA GLU A 54 -6.46 -3.19 15.95
C GLU A 54 -5.50 -2.84 17.09
N PRO A 55 -4.63 -3.74 17.58
CA PRO A 55 -3.63 -3.40 18.60
C PRO A 55 -2.59 -2.38 18.12
N VAL A 56 -2.24 -2.39 16.83
CA VAL A 56 -1.29 -1.43 16.27
C VAL A 56 -1.90 -0.03 16.19
N LEU A 57 -3.17 0.06 15.82
CA LEU A 57 -3.89 1.33 15.76
C LEU A 57 -4.07 1.96 17.15
N SER A 58 -4.08 1.16 18.22
CA SER A 58 -4.23 1.65 19.59
C SER A 58 -3.04 2.50 20.08
N PHE A 59 -1.90 2.47 19.40
CA PHE A 59 -0.79 3.39 19.71
C PHE A 59 -1.09 4.85 19.36
N GLY A 60 -2.14 5.12 18.57
CA GLY A 60 -2.55 6.47 18.20
C GLY A 60 -1.68 7.15 17.15
N GLN A 61 -0.64 6.49 16.64
CA GLN A 61 0.19 6.99 15.55
C GLN A 61 -0.47 6.71 14.20
N PRO A 62 -0.28 7.56 13.17
CA PRO A 62 -0.66 7.23 11.81
C PRO A 62 -0.06 5.90 11.37
N VAL A 63 -0.88 5.02 10.79
CA VAL A 63 -0.41 3.71 10.32
C VAL A 63 -0.45 3.65 8.80
N ILE A 64 0.68 3.31 8.20
CA ILE A 64 0.84 3.05 6.77
C ILE A 64 0.86 1.55 6.56
N GLU A 65 -0.09 1.05 5.76
CA GLU A 65 -0.13 -0.36 5.39
C GLU A 65 0.60 -0.58 4.07
N ASP A 66 1.71 -1.32 4.08
CA ASP A 66 2.27 -1.89 2.86
C ASP A 66 1.49 -3.16 2.50
N ALA A 67 0.53 -3.00 1.60
CA ALA A 67 -0.30 -4.05 1.06
C ALA A 67 0.20 -4.55 -0.33
N ALA A 68 1.48 -4.30 -0.66
CA ALA A 68 2.06 -4.67 -1.95
C ALA A 68 1.98 -6.18 -2.26
N GLN A 69 1.84 -7.01 -1.25
CA GLN A 69 1.68 -8.47 -1.38
C GLN A 69 0.27 -8.94 -0.97
N ALA A 70 -0.61 -8.02 -0.59
CA ALA A 70 -1.89 -8.31 0.07
C ALA A 70 -3.11 -7.82 -0.71
N VAL A 71 -2.99 -7.70 -2.02
CA VAL A 71 -4.13 -7.43 -2.90
C VAL A 71 -5.19 -8.51 -2.68
N ASP A 72 -6.43 -8.11 -2.39
CA ASP A 72 -7.56 -8.97 -2.03
C ASP A 72 -7.46 -9.73 -0.68
N SER A 73 -6.38 -9.54 0.09
CA SER A 73 -6.30 -10.05 1.46
C SER A 73 -7.18 -9.25 2.40
N LYS A 74 -7.79 -9.93 3.39
CA LYS A 74 -8.74 -9.32 4.33
C LYS A 74 -8.42 -9.66 5.78
N LEU A 75 -8.65 -8.70 6.66
CA LEU A 75 -8.76 -8.88 8.10
C LEU A 75 -10.25 -8.71 8.48
N GLY A 76 -10.95 -9.81 8.73
CA GLY A 76 -12.40 -9.81 8.81
C GLY A 76 -13.01 -9.35 7.49
N ASN A 77 -13.82 -8.30 7.53
CA ASN A 77 -14.48 -7.74 6.34
C ASN A 77 -13.72 -6.56 5.70
N LYS A 78 -12.55 -6.20 6.22
CA LYS A 78 -11.77 -5.06 5.73
C LYS A 78 -10.59 -5.55 4.89
N TYR A 79 -10.40 -4.97 3.71
CA TYR A 79 -9.24 -5.25 2.88
C TYR A 79 -7.97 -4.68 3.51
N CYS A 80 -6.86 -5.42 3.43
CA CYS A 80 -5.53 -4.88 3.72
C CYS A 80 -5.27 -3.66 2.84
N GLY A 81 -4.67 -2.62 3.41
CA GLY A 81 -4.51 -1.33 2.75
C GLY A 81 -5.73 -0.40 2.87
N SER A 82 -6.79 -0.80 3.60
CA SER A 82 -7.96 0.07 3.85
C SER A 82 -8.26 0.29 5.34
N ILE A 83 -7.39 -0.18 6.22
CA ILE A 83 -7.61 -0.23 7.68
C ILE A 83 -6.86 0.90 8.38
N GLY A 84 -5.61 1.13 8.02
CA GLY A 84 -4.78 2.21 8.55
C GLY A 84 -5.11 3.58 7.97
N THR A 85 -4.20 4.52 8.18
CA THR A 85 -4.32 5.90 7.68
C THR A 85 -4.10 5.95 6.16
N ILE A 86 -3.11 5.21 5.67
CA ILE A 86 -2.77 5.08 4.25
C ILE A 86 -2.51 3.62 3.95
N GLY A 87 -3.05 3.12 2.85
CA GLY A 87 -2.67 1.84 2.26
C GLY A 87 -1.88 2.05 0.97
N VAL A 88 -0.91 1.19 0.73
CA VAL A 88 -0.06 1.22 -0.47
C VAL A 88 -0.08 -0.14 -1.14
N TYR A 89 -0.37 -0.16 -2.44
CA TYR A 89 -0.34 -1.35 -3.28
C TYR A 89 0.75 -1.24 -4.33
N SER A 90 1.28 -2.37 -4.75
CA SER A 90 2.21 -2.50 -5.86
C SER A 90 1.59 -3.31 -6.98
N PHE A 91 1.79 -2.84 -8.20
CA PHE A 91 1.39 -3.53 -9.43
C PHE A 91 2.60 -3.89 -10.30
N ASP A 92 3.75 -4.08 -9.65
CA ASP A 92 4.98 -4.63 -10.22
C ASP A 92 4.73 -6.00 -10.89
N PRO A 93 5.52 -6.44 -11.87
CA PRO A 93 5.31 -7.69 -12.61
C PRO A 93 5.18 -8.94 -11.76
N VAL A 94 5.83 -8.98 -10.59
CA VAL A 94 5.82 -10.16 -9.70
C VAL A 94 4.66 -10.16 -8.71
N LYS A 95 3.79 -9.13 -8.73
CA LYS A 95 2.67 -9.02 -7.78
C LYS A 95 1.45 -9.85 -8.20
N ASN A 96 0.50 -9.97 -7.29
CA ASN A 96 -0.72 -10.77 -7.48
C ASN A 96 -1.58 -10.30 -8.65
N ILE A 97 -1.60 -9.01 -8.92
CA ILE A 97 -2.05 -8.37 -10.17
C ILE A 97 -0.96 -7.38 -10.60
N THR A 98 -0.84 -7.16 -11.88
CA THR A 98 0.23 -6.31 -12.42
C THR A 98 -0.29 -5.32 -13.47
N THR A 99 0.40 -4.20 -13.58
CA THR A 99 0.28 -3.24 -14.70
C THR A 99 1.57 -3.14 -15.52
N GLY A 100 2.49 -4.12 -15.34
CA GLY A 100 3.88 -4.02 -15.78
C GLY A 100 4.71 -3.30 -14.73
N GLU A 101 4.45 -2.04 -14.50
CA GLU A 101 4.92 -1.22 -13.39
C GLU A 101 3.77 -0.37 -12.88
N GLY A 102 3.73 -0.09 -11.59
CA GLY A 102 2.70 0.77 -11.01
C GLY A 102 2.44 0.51 -9.54
N GLY A 103 1.52 1.31 -9.00
CA GLY A 103 1.07 1.21 -7.63
C GLY A 103 -0.18 2.03 -7.40
N GLY A 104 -0.75 1.88 -6.22
CA GLY A 104 -1.91 2.64 -5.79
C GLY A 104 -1.82 3.03 -4.33
N ILE A 105 -2.40 4.17 -4.00
CA ILE A 105 -2.57 4.65 -2.63
C ILE A 105 -4.05 4.69 -2.30
N THR A 106 -4.40 4.26 -1.11
CA THR A 106 -5.74 4.37 -0.54
C THR A 106 -5.68 5.12 0.77
N THR A 107 -6.64 5.99 1.00
CA THR A 107 -6.88 6.67 2.28
C THR A 107 -8.33 7.11 2.37
N ARG A 108 -8.83 7.31 3.58
CA ARG A 108 -10.14 7.93 3.84
C ARG A 108 -10.03 9.42 4.12
N ASP A 109 -8.82 9.91 4.28
CA ASP A 109 -8.52 11.33 4.51
C ASP A 109 -8.47 12.05 3.16
N SER A 110 -9.39 12.99 2.95
CA SER A 110 -9.50 13.77 1.71
C SER A 110 -8.34 14.73 1.50
N GLU A 111 -7.73 15.24 2.57
CA GLU A 111 -6.57 16.13 2.49
C GLU A 111 -5.34 15.36 2.06
N LEU A 112 -5.10 14.18 2.68
CA LEU A 112 -4.04 13.27 2.26
C LEU A 112 -4.21 12.81 0.80
N MET A 113 -5.45 12.51 0.38
CA MET A 113 -5.72 12.13 -1.00
C MET A 113 -5.43 13.28 -1.97
N THR A 114 -5.85 14.50 -1.63
CA THR A 114 -5.57 15.69 -2.44
C THR A 114 -4.05 15.90 -2.55
N ARG A 115 -3.35 15.82 -1.43
CA ARG A 115 -1.89 15.96 -1.41
C ARG A 115 -1.19 14.87 -2.25
N ALA A 116 -1.63 13.62 -2.15
CA ALA A 116 -1.08 12.52 -2.95
C ALA A 116 -1.29 12.75 -4.46
N ARG A 117 -2.45 13.28 -4.85
CA ARG A 117 -2.74 13.63 -6.26
C ARG A 117 -1.83 14.73 -6.78
N GLN A 118 -1.58 15.77 -5.99
CA GLN A 118 -0.65 16.84 -6.34
C GLN A 118 0.78 16.32 -6.49
N LEU A 119 1.27 15.60 -5.47
CA LEU A 119 2.63 15.08 -5.47
C LEU A 119 2.89 14.13 -6.64
N ARG A 120 1.99 13.18 -6.92
CA ARG A 120 2.21 12.22 -8.02
C ARG A 120 2.40 12.88 -9.40
N TYR A 121 2.01 14.14 -9.55
CA TYR A 121 2.13 14.91 -10.78
C TYR A 121 2.97 16.17 -10.57
N CYS A 122 4.25 16.00 -10.28
CA CYS A 122 5.24 17.07 -10.16
C CYS A 122 4.91 18.15 -9.11
N GLY A 123 4.02 17.88 -8.16
CA GLY A 123 3.55 18.89 -7.20
C GLY A 123 2.62 19.93 -7.81
N ILE A 124 1.95 19.64 -8.92
CA ILE A 124 0.99 20.54 -9.57
C ILE A 124 -0.31 20.58 -8.75
N GLY A 125 -0.75 21.77 -8.38
CA GLY A 125 -1.91 22.02 -7.52
C GLY A 125 -3.23 21.59 -8.17
N SER A 126 -3.58 22.22 -9.27
CA SER A 126 -4.69 21.82 -10.14
C SER A 126 -4.19 21.76 -11.57
N ALA A 127 -4.56 20.75 -12.34
CA ALA A 127 -4.04 20.64 -13.69
C ALA A 127 -5.00 19.92 -14.65
N GLY A 128 -4.87 20.23 -15.93
CA GLY A 128 -5.48 19.50 -17.01
C GLY A 128 -7.01 19.57 -17.02
N PHE A 129 -7.67 18.41 -17.03
CA PHE A 129 -9.13 18.35 -17.16
C PHE A 129 -9.90 18.98 -15.99
N GLU A 130 -9.35 18.99 -14.78
CA GLU A 130 -9.98 19.61 -13.62
C GLU A 130 -9.98 21.16 -13.77
N ALA A 131 -8.86 21.75 -14.20
CA ALA A 131 -8.76 23.16 -14.49
C ALA A 131 -9.65 23.56 -15.70
N ALA A 132 -9.68 22.74 -16.74
CA ALA A 132 -10.55 22.97 -17.90
C ALA A 132 -12.05 22.91 -17.53
N ALA A 133 -12.44 22.01 -16.62
CA ALA A 133 -13.81 21.92 -16.13
C ALA A 133 -14.24 23.15 -15.32
N MET A 134 -13.31 23.84 -14.67
CA MET A 134 -13.55 25.10 -13.94
C MET A 134 -13.55 26.34 -14.82
N LYS A 135 -13.44 26.20 -16.15
CA LYS A 135 -13.32 27.31 -17.14
C LYS A 135 -12.07 28.16 -16.95
N GLU A 136 -11.08 27.66 -16.28
CA GLU A 136 -9.78 28.29 -16.12
C GLU A 136 -8.90 27.99 -17.34
N ARG A 137 -7.83 28.76 -17.51
CA ARG A 137 -6.84 28.51 -18.54
C ARG A 137 -6.10 27.22 -18.18
N TRP A 138 -6.35 26.13 -18.88
CA TRP A 138 -5.82 24.77 -18.59
C TRP A 138 -4.29 24.71 -18.54
N TRP A 139 -3.60 25.72 -19.06
CA TRP A 139 -2.14 25.85 -19.04
C TRP A 139 -1.62 26.68 -17.86
N GLU A 140 -2.48 27.32 -17.07
CA GLU A 140 -2.12 28.02 -15.85
C GLU A 140 -2.34 27.07 -14.68
N TYR A 141 -1.25 26.79 -13.95
CA TYR A 141 -1.29 25.95 -12.76
C TYR A 141 -0.22 26.37 -11.76
N ASP A 142 -0.51 26.16 -10.48
CA ASP A 142 0.43 26.40 -9.40
C ASP A 142 1.26 25.15 -9.12
N ILE A 143 2.55 25.34 -8.87
CA ILE A 143 3.42 24.30 -8.34
C ILE A 143 3.46 24.46 -6.82
N VAL A 144 2.83 23.53 -6.10
CA VAL A 144 2.69 23.58 -4.64
C VAL A 144 3.82 22.82 -3.92
N ASP A 145 4.59 22.03 -4.67
CA ASP A 145 5.75 21.29 -4.15
C ASP A 145 6.64 20.80 -5.30
N VAL A 146 7.82 20.29 -4.95
CA VAL A 146 8.75 19.65 -5.91
C VAL A 146 8.71 18.13 -5.70
N PHE A 147 8.23 17.40 -6.70
CA PHE A 147 8.15 15.95 -6.64
C PHE A 147 8.29 15.32 -8.05
N PRO A 148 8.77 14.09 -8.18
CA PRO A 148 8.85 13.43 -9.47
C PRO A 148 7.45 13.12 -10.05
N LYS A 149 7.39 12.97 -11.37
CA LYS A 149 6.18 12.51 -12.05
C LYS A 149 6.01 11.00 -11.86
N LEU A 150 4.96 10.61 -11.12
CA LEU A 150 4.63 9.22 -10.81
C LEU A 150 3.25 8.80 -11.37
N LEU A 151 2.86 9.37 -12.50
CA LEU A 151 1.59 9.02 -13.16
C LEU A 151 1.71 7.71 -13.93
N PRO A 152 0.81 6.75 -13.73
CA PRO A 152 0.67 5.63 -14.64
C PRO A 152 0.15 6.14 -16.00
N ASN A 153 0.50 5.44 -17.07
CA ASN A 153 -0.07 5.69 -18.39
C ASN A 153 -1.30 4.81 -18.65
N ASP A 154 -2.09 5.14 -19.67
CA ASP A 154 -3.34 4.44 -19.98
C ASP A 154 -3.11 2.99 -20.44
N ILE A 155 -1.94 2.68 -21.02
CA ILE A 155 -1.57 1.31 -21.40
C ILE A 155 -1.44 0.45 -20.13
N ALA A 156 -0.68 0.90 -19.15
CA ALA A 156 -0.55 0.24 -17.87
C ALA A 156 -1.90 0.11 -17.14
N ALA A 157 -2.69 1.20 -17.14
CA ALA A 157 -4.03 1.19 -16.54
C ALA A 157 -4.97 0.18 -17.21
N SER A 158 -4.92 0.03 -18.54
CA SER A 158 -5.72 -0.95 -19.27
C SER A 158 -5.36 -2.40 -18.93
N ILE A 159 -4.07 -2.69 -18.76
CA ILE A 159 -3.59 -3.99 -18.28
C ILE A 159 -4.13 -4.23 -16.86
N GLY A 160 -3.99 -3.26 -15.95
CA GLY A 160 -4.50 -3.35 -14.59
C GLY A 160 -5.99 -3.64 -14.52
N LEU A 161 -6.78 -2.95 -15.34
CA LEU A 161 -8.23 -3.19 -15.42
C LEU A 161 -8.55 -4.62 -15.87
N ALA A 162 -7.82 -5.13 -16.86
CA ALA A 162 -7.98 -6.50 -17.33
C ALA A 162 -7.57 -7.54 -16.27
N GLN A 163 -6.52 -7.25 -15.49
CA GLN A 163 -6.07 -8.07 -14.36
C GLN A 163 -7.10 -8.06 -13.22
N LEU A 164 -7.59 -6.88 -12.86
CA LEU A 164 -8.57 -6.71 -11.78
C LEU A 164 -9.88 -7.48 -12.07
N ARG A 165 -10.36 -7.47 -13.31
CA ARG A 165 -11.53 -8.25 -13.73
C ARG A 165 -11.36 -9.76 -13.60
N LYS A 166 -10.13 -10.25 -13.50
CA LYS A 166 -9.78 -11.67 -13.38
C LYS A 166 -9.37 -12.08 -11.96
N ILE A 167 -9.39 -11.14 -10.98
CA ILE A 167 -8.82 -11.37 -9.66
C ILE A 167 -9.45 -12.59 -8.96
N ASP A 168 -10.76 -12.73 -8.99
CA ASP A 168 -11.46 -13.83 -8.35
C ASP A 168 -11.02 -15.19 -8.90
N LYS A 169 -10.85 -15.27 -10.23
CA LYS A 169 -10.31 -16.47 -10.89
C LYS A 169 -8.90 -16.77 -10.43
N PHE A 170 -8.04 -15.76 -10.38
CA PHE A 170 -6.65 -15.92 -9.96
C PHE A 170 -6.56 -16.36 -8.49
N GLN A 171 -7.34 -15.76 -7.61
CA GLN A 171 -7.35 -16.12 -6.19
C GLN A 171 -7.89 -17.52 -5.96
N THR A 172 -8.91 -17.94 -6.71
CA THR A 172 -9.43 -19.32 -6.66
C THR A 172 -8.36 -20.34 -7.03
N ILE A 173 -7.58 -20.07 -8.10
CA ILE A 173 -6.48 -20.96 -8.52
C ILE A 173 -5.37 -20.99 -7.48
N ARG A 174 -4.94 -19.83 -6.96
CA ARG A 174 -3.90 -19.73 -5.91
C ARG A 174 -4.31 -20.47 -4.66
N LYS A 175 -5.56 -20.31 -4.21
CA LYS A 175 -6.08 -21.04 -3.05
C LYS A 175 -6.08 -22.56 -3.26
N LYS A 176 -6.43 -23.01 -4.45
CA LYS A 176 -6.35 -24.43 -4.80
C LYS A 176 -4.91 -24.96 -4.72
N ILE A 177 -3.95 -24.23 -5.29
CA ILE A 177 -2.52 -24.57 -5.22
C ILE A 177 -2.05 -24.60 -3.77
N TRP A 178 -2.37 -23.57 -2.98
CA TRP A 178 -2.04 -23.50 -1.57
C TRP A 178 -2.55 -24.71 -0.79
N ASN A 179 -3.83 -25.07 -0.99
CA ASN A 179 -4.42 -26.23 -0.31
C ASN A 179 -3.72 -27.55 -0.69
N ILE A 180 -3.22 -27.68 -1.93
CA ILE A 180 -2.44 -28.84 -2.36
C ILE A 180 -1.12 -28.91 -1.59
N TYR A 181 -0.38 -27.78 -1.50
CA TYR A 181 0.85 -27.70 -0.71
C TYR A 181 0.59 -28.02 0.76
N GLN A 182 -0.43 -27.43 1.37
CA GLN A 182 -0.79 -27.71 2.77
C GLN A 182 -1.07 -29.20 3.02
N ALA A 183 -1.78 -29.85 2.12
CA ALA A 183 -2.09 -31.27 2.27
C ALA A 183 -0.86 -32.18 2.05
N GLN A 184 -0.02 -31.85 1.07
CA GLN A 184 1.14 -32.69 0.71
C GLN A 184 2.36 -32.48 1.61
N LEU A 185 2.47 -31.33 2.28
CA LEU A 185 3.58 -30.98 3.14
C LEU A 185 3.20 -30.98 4.63
N ALA A 186 2.03 -31.51 4.98
CA ALA A 186 1.54 -31.52 6.37
C ALA A 186 2.45 -32.30 7.34
N ASP A 187 3.14 -33.30 6.83
CA ASP A 187 4.00 -34.18 7.64
C ASP A 187 5.47 -33.74 7.70
N PHE A 188 5.78 -32.57 7.10
CA PHE A 188 7.13 -31.99 7.20
C PHE A 188 7.24 -31.08 8.42
N ASP A 189 8.17 -31.38 9.33
CA ASP A 189 8.61 -30.46 10.37
C ASP A 189 9.59 -29.45 9.78
N TRP A 190 9.21 -28.16 9.86
CA TRP A 190 10.00 -27.02 9.35
C TRP A 190 10.76 -26.32 10.47
#